data_4d36accb7aa29864e40621db5940fcc6
#
_entry.id   4d36accb7aa29864e40621db5940fcc6
#
_cell.length_a   1.000
_cell.length_b   1.000
_cell.length_c   1.000
_cell.angle_alpha   90.00
_cell.angle_beta   90.00
_cell.angle_gamma   90.00
#
_symmetry.space_group_name_H-M   'P 1'
#
loop_
_entity.id
_entity.type
_entity.pdbx_description
1 polymer ?
#
loop_
_entity_poly.entity_id
_entity_poly.type
_entity_poly.pdbx_seq_one_letter_code
_entity_poly.pdbx_strand_id
1 'polypeptide(L)'
;MDINSFFKSVIDSDTAPVVICDLEHIVRYMNPASVERYHTDITGKSIKLCHNSDSNAKIDSVVAWFKESKNNNIVYTSRNDNENKDVYMVALRDDKGVLIGYYEKHEYRNRETAKLYDISE
;
A
#
# COMPACT_ATOMS: atom_id res chain seq x y z
N MET A 1 -18.44 3.54 19.60
CA MET A 1 -17.35 3.99 18.73
C MET A 1 -16.84 2.79 17.94
N ASP A 2 -16.72 2.95 16.63
CA ASP A 2 -16.22 1.89 15.76
C ASP A 2 -14.76 2.15 15.40
N ILE A 3 -13.85 1.37 15.99
CA ILE A 3 -12.42 1.54 15.73
C ILE A 3 -12.05 1.35 14.25
N ASN A 4 -12.82 0.55 13.52
CA ASN A 4 -12.57 0.37 12.08
C ASN A 4 -12.77 1.66 11.30
N SER A 5 -13.68 2.53 11.73
CA SER A 5 -13.86 3.86 11.13
C SER A 5 -12.62 4.74 11.33
N PHE A 6 -11.96 4.63 12.47
CA PHE A 6 -10.69 5.34 12.72
C PHE A 6 -9.60 4.83 11.79
N PHE A 7 -9.47 3.52 11.66
CA PHE A 7 -8.45 2.92 10.78
C PHE A 7 -8.69 3.31 9.31
N LYS A 8 -9.93 3.23 8.87
CA LYS A 8 -10.29 3.63 7.51
C LYS A 8 -9.97 5.11 7.28
N SER A 9 -10.31 5.97 8.24
CA SER A 9 -10.03 7.40 8.14
C SER A 9 -8.54 7.69 8.07
N VAL A 10 -7.72 7.00 8.84
CA VAL A 10 -6.25 7.13 8.78
C VAL A 10 -5.74 6.77 7.38
N ILE A 11 -6.21 5.67 6.83
CA ILE A 11 -5.82 5.21 5.49
C ILE A 11 -6.28 6.19 4.42
N ASP A 12 -7.52 6.68 4.51
CA ASP A 12 -8.11 7.59 3.53
C ASP A 12 -7.48 8.99 3.55
N SER A 13 -6.97 9.41 4.71
CA SER A 13 -6.33 10.72 4.84
C SER A 13 -4.89 10.75 4.35
N ASP A 14 -4.29 9.60 4.06
CA ASP A 14 -2.94 9.54 3.51
C ASP A 14 -2.96 10.12 2.09
N THR A 15 -2.05 11.06 1.84
CA THR A 15 -1.91 11.68 0.51
C THR A 15 -1.19 10.76 -0.47
N ALA A 16 -0.55 9.71 0.02
CA ALA A 16 0.09 8.70 -0.82
C ALA A 16 -0.87 7.52 -1.07
N PRO A 17 -0.73 6.85 -2.22
CA PRO A 17 -1.55 5.68 -2.53
C PRO A 17 -1.37 4.54 -1.52
N VAL A 18 -2.49 3.94 -1.11
CA VAL A 18 -2.52 2.72 -0.30
C VAL A 18 -3.46 1.74 -1.00
N VAL A 19 -2.95 0.57 -1.38
CA VAL A 19 -3.71 -0.50 -2.01
C VAL A 19 -3.54 -1.76 -1.18
N ILE A 20 -4.65 -2.28 -0.66
CA ILE A 20 -4.66 -3.45 0.23
C ILE A 20 -5.15 -4.66 -0.54
N CYS A 21 -4.39 -5.75 -0.51
CA CYS A 21 -4.69 -6.98 -1.22
C CYS A 21 -4.74 -8.18 -0.27
N ASP A 22 -5.55 -9.18 -0.62
CA ASP A 22 -5.50 -10.48 0.03
C ASP A 22 -4.41 -11.38 -0.60
N LEU A 23 -4.29 -12.61 -0.12
CA LEU A 23 -3.26 -13.55 -0.59
C LEU A 23 -3.56 -14.11 -1.99
N GLU A 24 -4.75 -13.89 -2.52
CA GLU A 24 -5.10 -14.21 -3.90
C GLU A 24 -4.85 -13.03 -4.83
N HIS A 25 -4.24 -11.97 -4.31
CA HIS A 25 -3.91 -10.73 -5.02
C HIS A 25 -5.14 -9.92 -5.44
N ILE A 26 -6.28 -10.17 -4.81
CA ILE A 26 -7.49 -9.39 -5.05
C ILE A 26 -7.41 -8.11 -4.20
N VAL A 27 -7.66 -6.97 -4.84
CA VAL A 27 -7.69 -5.69 -4.16
C VAL A 27 -8.91 -5.64 -3.24
N ARG A 28 -8.67 -5.47 -1.95
CA ARG A 28 -9.72 -5.40 -0.93
C ARG A 28 -10.06 -3.98 -0.56
N TYR A 29 -9.14 -3.07 -0.70
CA TYR A 29 -9.38 -1.66 -0.43
C TYR A 29 -8.36 -0.78 -1.16
N MET A 30 -8.82 0.38 -1.60
CA MET A 30 -7.99 1.47 -2.15
C MET A 30 -8.38 2.76 -1.45
N ASN A 31 -7.38 3.53 -0.99
CA ASN A 31 -7.67 4.85 -0.48
C ASN A 31 -7.92 5.84 -1.63
N PRO A 32 -8.48 7.04 -1.37
CA PRO A 32 -8.74 8.02 -2.43
C PRO A 32 -7.50 8.35 -3.27
N ALA A 33 -6.33 8.49 -2.65
CA ALA A 33 -5.09 8.78 -3.36
C ALA A 33 -4.74 7.68 -4.38
N SER A 34 -4.97 6.41 -4.04
CA SER A 34 -4.71 5.31 -4.97
C SER A 34 -5.70 5.26 -6.12
N VAL A 35 -6.98 5.54 -5.88
CA VAL A 35 -7.99 5.62 -6.93
C VAL A 35 -7.63 6.72 -7.94
N GLU A 36 -7.20 7.87 -7.45
CA GLU A 36 -6.74 8.96 -8.31
C GLU A 36 -5.51 8.56 -9.13
N ARG A 37 -4.54 7.89 -8.50
CA ARG A 37 -3.32 7.43 -9.16
C ARG A 37 -3.59 6.43 -10.28
N TYR A 38 -4.48 5.47 -10.03
CA TYR A 38 -4.84 4.45 -11.02
C TYR A 38 -5.91 4.92 -12.00
N HIS A 39 -6.53 6.06 -11.75
CA HIS A 39 -7.65 6.63 -12.52
C HIS A 39 -8.90 5.73 -12.51
N THR A 40 -8.96 4.77 -11.60
CA THR A 40 -10.09 3.85 -11.46
C THR A 40 -10.00 3.12 -10.13
N ASP A 41 -11.15 2.67 -9.63
CA ASP A 41 -11.22 1.79 -8.47
C ASP A 41 -11.25 0.34 -8.96
N ILE A 42 -10.21 -0.42 -8.63
CA ILE A 42 -10.10 -1.84 -9.02
C ILE A 42 -10.40 -2.78 -7.84
N THR A 43 -11.05 -2.29 -6.80
CA THR A 43 -11.48 -3.14 -5.68
C THR A 43 -12.29 -4.34 -6.19
N GLY A 44 -11.95 -5.52 -5.71
CA GLY A 44 -12.56 -6.77 -6.16
C GLY A 44 -11.88 -7.43 -7.35
N LYS A 45 -10.92 -6.75 -7.98
CA LYS A 45 -10.16 -7.29 -9.11
C LYS A 45 -8.72 -7.60 -8.69
N SER A 46 -8.03 -8.42 -9.48
CA SER A 46 -6.63 -8.73 -9.24
C SER A 46 -5.74 -7.51 -9.47
N ILE A 47 -4.85 -7.22 -8.53
CA ILE A 47 -3.83 -6.18 -8.69
C ILE A 47 -2.92 -6.48 -9.88
N LYS A 48 -2.77 -7.74 -10.24
CA LYS A 48 -1.92 -8.17 -11.35
C LYS A 48 -2.40 -7.69 -12.71
N LEU A 49 -3.68 -7.29 -12.82
CA LEU A 49 -4.23 -6.73 -14.05
C LEU A 49 -3.62 -5.36 -14.40
N CYS A 50 -3.08 -4.65 -13.41
CA CYS A 50 -2.51 -3.31 -13.57
C CYS A 50 -0.99 -3.30 -13.67
N HIS A 51 -0.36 -4.48 -13.67
CA HIS A 51 1.09 -4.63 -13.66
C HIS A 51 1.55 -5.51 -14.82
N ASN A 52 2.79 -5.31 -15.26
CA ASN A 52 3.41 -6.18 -16.26
C ASN A 52 3.88 -7.50 -15.62
N SER A 53 4.40 -8.42 -16.45
CA SER A 53 4.83 -9.73 -15.97
C SER A 53 5.99 -9.66 -14.97
N ASP A 54 6.91 -8.70 -15.14
CA ASP A 54 8.03 -8.54 -14.21
C ASP A 54 7.55 -8.07 -12.84
N SER A 55 6.63 -7.11 -12.81
CA SER A 55 6.03 -6.63 -11.57
C SER A 55 5.21 -7.72 -10.88
N ASN A 56 4.48 -8.51 -11.64
CA ASN A 56 3.69 -9.62 -11.10
C ASN A 56 4.59 -10.71 -10.50
N ALA A 57 5.71 -11.03 -11.14
CA ALA A 57 6.70 -11.96 -10.61
C ALA A 57 7.31 -11.44 -9.30
N LYS A 58 7.58 -10.14 -9.22
CA LYS A 58 8.07 -9.50 -8.00
C LYS A 58 7.06 -9.64 -6.86
N ILE A 59 5.78 -9.40 -7.12
CA ILE A 59 4.71 -9.55 -6.12
C ILE A 59 4.71 -10.98 -5.58
N ASP A 60 4.75 -11.98 -6.46
CA ASP A 60 4.78 -13.38 -6.05
C ASP A 60 5.99 -13.73 -5.19
N SER A 61 7.16 -13.24 -5.57
CA SER A 61 8.40 -13.47 -4.82
C SER A 61 8.35 -12.85 -3.43
N VAL A 62 7.83 -11.64 -3.32
CA VAL A 62 7.72 -10.93 -2.03
C VAL A 62 6.73 -11.63 -1.12
N VAL A 63 5.57 -12.04 -1.62
CA VAL A 63 4.59 -12.78 -0.82
C VAL A 63 5.14 -14.12 -0.36
N ALA A 64 5.87 -14.84 -1.22
CA ALA A 64 6.54 -16.08 -0.84
C ALA A 64 7.52 -15.85 0.32
N TRP A 65 8.29 -14.76 0.27
CA TRP A 65 9.22 -14.41 1.33
C TRP A 65 8.49 -14.07 2.64
N PHE A 66 7.36 -13.37 2.58
CA PHE A 66 6.53 -13.12 3.77
C PHE A 66 6.09 -14.43 4.43
N LYS A 67 5.79 -15.45 3.64
CA LYS A 67 5.34 -16.75 4.14
C LYS A 67 6.44 -17.54 4.83
N GLU A 68 7.72 -17.25 4.55
CA GLU A 68 8.86 -18.00 5.11
C GLU A 68 9.06 -17.73 6.60
N SER A 69 8.72 -16.54 7.10
CA SER A 69 8.92 -16.17 8.49
C SER A 69 8.01 -15.05 8.92
N LYS A 70 7.52 -15.10 10.15
CA LYS A 70 6.76 -14.01 10.78
C LYS A 70 7.55 -12.70 10.91
N ASN A 71 8.87 -12.76 10.76
CA ASN A 71 9.75 -11.60 10.84
C ASN A 71 9.95 -10.91 9.49
N ASN A 72 9.45 -11.51 8.40
CA ASN A 72 9.57 -10.99 7.05
C ASN A 72 8.34 -10.13 6.75
N ASN A 73 8.42 -8.81 6.92
CA ASN A 73 7.24 -7.96 6.93
C ASN A 73 7.28 -6.76 6.01
N ILE A 74 8.44 -6.39 5.46
CA ILE A 74 8.54 -5.23 4.56
C ILE A 74 9.63 -5.44 3.54
N VAL A 75 9.36 -5.07 2.30
CA VAL A 75 10.33 -5.10 1.20
C VAL A 75 10.27 -3.78 0.45
N TYR A 76 11.42 -3.17 0.22
CA TYR A 76 11.56 -2.02 -0.66
C TYR A 76 11.54 -2.51 -2.10
N THR A 77 10.41 -2.31 -2.79
CA THR A 77 10.13 -2.96 -4.07
C THR A 77 10.48 -2.12 -5.29
N SER A 78 10.34 -0.80 -5.19
CA SER A 78 10.65 0.05 -6.35
C SER A 78 10.87 1.49 -5.93
N ARG A 79 11.53 2.23 -6.85
CA ARG A 79 11.81 3.64 -6.70
C ARG A 79 11.34 4.36 -7.95
N ASN A 80 10.60 5.44 -7.76
CA ASN A 80 10.18 6.31 -8.84
C ASN A 80 10.92 7.65 -8.70
N ASP A 81 11.98 7.83 -9.49
CA ASP A 81 12.82 9.02 -9.39
C ASP A 81 12.09 10.27 -9.90
N ASN A 82 11.18 10.13 -10.86
CA ASN A 82 10.41 11.27 -11.37
C ASN A 82 9.50 11.88 -10.33
N GLU A 83 8.91 11.04 -9.47
CA GLU A 83 8.04 11.47 -8.38
C GLU A 83 8.78 11.58 -7.05
N ASN A 84 10.06 11.25 -7.01
CA ASN A 84 10.86 11.16 -5.78
C ASN A 84 10.14 10.34 -4.71
N LYS A 85 9.79 9.11 -5.10
CA LYS A 85 8.93 8.24 -4.30
C LYS A 85 9.53 6.85 -4.18
N ASP A 86 9.51 6.30 -2.97
CA ASP A 86 9.84 4.93 -2.68
C ASP A 86 8.56 4.11 -2.48
N VAL A 87 8.57 2.88 -2.97
CA VAL A 87 7.43 1.96 -2.85
C VAL A 87 7.86 0.71 -2.11
N TYR A 88 7.02 0.29 -1.19
CA TYR A 88 7.24 -0.90 -0.36
C TYR A 88 6.04 -1.82 -0.45
N MET A 89 6.29 -3.11 -0.31
CA MET A 89 5.26 -4.08 0.04
C MET A 89 5.37 -4.41 1.52
N VAL A 90 4.26 -4.40 2.22
CA VAL A 90 4.17 -4.63 3.66
C VAL A 90 3.21 -5.77 3.94
N ALA A 91 3.66 -6.77 4.71
CA ALA A 91 2.83 -7.89 5.11
C ALA A 91 1.74 -7.44 6.09
N LEU A 92 0.54 -7.98 5.91
CA LEU A 92 -0.56 -7.82 6.86
C LEU A 92 -0.79 -9.14 7.58
N ARG A 93 -0.81 -9.11 8.90
CA ARG A 93 -0.93 -10.30 9.74
C ARG A 93 -2.02 -10.11 10.77
N ASP A 94 -2.66 -11.22 11.15
CA ASP A 94 -3.62 -11.20 12.26
C ASP A 94 -2.90 -11.17 13.62
N ASP A 95 -3.65 -11.18 14.70
CA ASP A 95 -3.11 -11.11 16.07
C ASP A 95 -2.19 -12.28 16.42
N LYS A 96 -2.28 -13.39 15.68
CA LYS A 96 -1.44 -14.57 15.88
C LYS A 96 -0.22 -14.58 14.97
N GLY A 97 -0.05 -13.53 14.14
CA GLY A 97 1.04 -13.43 13.20
C GLY A 97 0.81 -14.19 11.89
N VAL A 98 -0.39 -14.68 11.64
CA VAL A 98 -0.73 -15.37 10.39
C VAL A 98 -0.85 -14.33 9.28
N LEU A 99 -0.17 -14.59 8.15
CA LEU A 99 -0.23 -13.72 6.99
C LEU A 99 -1.65 -13.76 6.40
N ILE A 100 -2.27 -12.59 6.26
CA ILE A 100 -3.64 -12.46 5.73
C ILE A 100 -3.70 -11.66 4.43
N GLY A 101 -2.63 -10.95 4.11
CA GLY A 101 -2.57 -10.12 2.92
C GLY A 101 -1.34 -9.24 2.94
N TYR A 102 -1.37 -8.22 2.12
CA TYR A 102 -0.30 -7.23 2.04
C TYR A 102 -0.85 -5.91 1.53
N TYR A 103 -0.06 -4.84 1.64
CA TYR A 103 -0.39 -3.60 0.96
C TYR A 103 0.84 -2.96 0.33
N GLU A 104 0.61 -2.14 -0.66
CA GLU A 104 1.64 -1.28 -1.24
C GLU A 104 1.65 0.04 -0.48
N LYS A 105 2.81 0.38 0.04
CA LYS A 105 3.05 1.61 0.77
C LYS A 105 3.91 2.53 -0.08
N HIS A 106 3.46 3.75 -0.30
CA HIS A 106 4.21 4.76 -1.05
C HIS A 106 4.70 5.84 -0.10
N GLU A 107 5.95 6.25 -0.25
CA GLU A 107 6.54 7.33 0.54
C GLU A 107 7.16 8.37 -0.37
N TYR A 108 6.57 9.55 -0.44
CA TYR A 108 7.15 10.68 -1.14
C TYR A 108 8.30 11.26 -0.30
N ARG A 109 9.44 11.54 -0.95
CA ARG A 109 10.66 11.97 -0.28
C ARG A 109 10.92 13.46 -0.42
N ASN A 110 10.06 14.20 -1.08
CA ASN A 110 10.18 15.65 -1.16
C ASN A 110 9.98 16.25 0.23
N ARG A 111 10.79 17.29 0.50
CA ARG A 111 10.62 18.06 1.74
C ARG A 111 9.25 18.71 1.77
N GLU A 112 8.62 18.74 2.93
CA GLU A 112 7.37 19.45 3.14
C GLU A 112 7.54 20.94 2.83
N THR A 113 6.62 21.50 2.07
CA THR A 113 6.62 22.91 1.69
C THR A 113 5.54 23.73 2.38
N ALA A 114 4.62 23.08 3.09
CA ALA A 114 3.62 23.78 3.88
C ALA A 114 4.28 24.58 4.99
N LYS A 115 3.68 25.69 5.34
CA LYS A 115 4.14 26.53 6.42
C LYS A 115 3.94 25.81 7.75
N LEU A 116 4.99 25.79 8.57
CA LEU A 116 4.95 25.12 9.88
C LEU A 116 3.87 25.74 10.77
N TYR A 117 2.94 24.90 11.22
CA TYR A 117 1.88 25.29 12.16
C TYR A 117 1.11 26.53 11.73
N ASP A 118 0.61 26.53 10.49
CA ASP A 118 -0.24 27.61 9.98
C ASP A 118 -1.64 27.08 9.73
N ILE A 119 -2.54 27.35 10.68
CA ILE A 119 -3.95 26.98 10.61
C ILE A 119 -4.88 28.20 10.56
N SER A 120 -4.30 29.39 10.48
CA SER A 120 -5.06 30.62 10.27
C SER A 120 -5.33 30.83 8.79
N GLU A 121 -6.45 31.44 8.47
CA GLU A 121 -6.86 31.74 7.10
C GLU A 121 -6.32 33.06 6.58
#